data_c041c4c0901494784c00df7fd7472abe
#
_entry.id   c041c4c0901494784c00df7fd7472abe
#
_cell.length_a   1.000
_cell.length_b   1.000
_cell.length_c   1.000
_cell.angle_alpha   90.00
_cell.angle_beta   90.00
_cell.angle_gamma   90.00
#
_symmetry.space_group_name_H-M   'P 1'
#
loop_
_entity.id
_entity.type
_entity.pdbx_description
1 polymer ?
#
loop_
_entity_poly.entity_id
_entity_poly.type
_entity_poly.pdbx_seq_one_letter_code
_entity_poly.pdbx_strand_id
1 'polypeptide(L)'
;MAGVIVALDFASASEATRLVERLGDDADFYKVGLELYTRAGPSLVRELTGQRKRIFLDLKLHDIPNTVVGAVRAARDLGVELLTVHTSGGRAMMEVAAEAAAGELKLLGVTLLTSLSPSDIEAVWGRSIGSLREEVVRLATLAKESGIAGIVASPQEAQAVRRRLGKELLVVTPGIRLPGGETHDQARVATPAQAVRAGADYLVIGRAVTGAPDPAAALEKVRRSLESPRAKG
;
A
#
# COMPACT_ATOMS: atom_id res chain seq x y z
N MET A 1 4.07 16.82 -2.27
CA MET A 1 4.62 16.13 -1.07
C MET A 1 4.00 14.74 -1.02
N ALA A 2 4.74 13.70 -0.65
CA ALA A 2 4.16 12.35 -0.54
C ALA A 2 3.19 12.29 0.65
N GLY A 3 2.07 11.56 0.48
CA GLY A 3 1.10 11.34 1.54
C GLY A 3 1.56 10.25 2.53
N VAL A 4 1.07 10.31 3.75
CA VAL A 4 1.33 9.29 4.78
C VAL A 4 0.06 8.50 5.05
N ILE A 5 0.17 7.17 5.06
CA ILE A 5 -0.91 6.24 5.40
C ILE A 5 -0.48 5.47 6.65
N VAL A 6 -1.25 5.56 7.73
CA VAL A 6 -0.98 4.83 8.97
C VAL A 6 -1.58 3.42 8.86
N ALA A 7 -0.76 2.38 9.06
CA ALA A 7 -1.22 1.00 8.98
C ALA A 7 -1.84 0.55 10.31
N LEU A 8 -3.11 0.18 10.28
CA LEU A 8 -3.83 -0.39 11.43
C LEU A 8 -3.64 -1.91 11.46
N ASP A 9 -2.41 -2.35 11.71
CA ASP A 9 -2.06 -3.77 11.80
C ASP A 9 -2.27 -4.26 13.26
N PHE A 10 -3.55 -4.39 13.66
CA PHE A 10 -4.00 -4.80 14.99
C PHE A 10 -4.85 -6.05 14.92
N ALA A 11 -4.86 -6.79 16.03
CA ALA A 11 -5.67 -7.99 16.19
C ALA A 11 -7.14 -7.70 16.56
N SER A 12 -7.50 -6.44 16.88
CA SER A 12 -8.87 -6.07 17.26
C SER A 12 -9.28 -4.69 16.75
N ALA A 13 -10.58 -4.53 16.46
CA ALA A 13 -11.17 -3.24 16.09
C ALA A 13 -10.95 -2.18 17.18
N SER A 14 -11.10 -2.57 18.47
CA SER A 14 -10.96 -1.64 19.59
C SER A 14 -9.54 -1.05 19.73
N GLU A 15 -8.50 -1.82 19.40
CA GLU A 15 -7.12 -1.29 19.36
C GLU A 15 -6.93 -0.31 18.21
N ALA A 16 -7.47 -0.66 17.04
CA ALA A 16 -7.44 0.21 15.86
C ALA A 16 -8.16 1.54 16.12
N THR A 17 -9.39 1.50 16.64
CA THR A 17 -10.19 2.69 16.94
C THR A 17 -9.50 3.57 18.00
N ARG A 18 -8.94 2.99 19.07
CA ARG A 18 -8.15 3.75 20.06
C ARG A 18 -6.96 4.48 19.47
N LEU A 19 -6.25 3.86 18.51
CA LEU A 19 -5.15 4.56 17.83
C LEU A 19 -5.67 5.71 16.97
N VAL A 20 -6.77 5.51 16.24
CA VAL A 20 -7.40 6.56 15.41
C VAL A 20 -7.82 7.73 16.29
N GLU A 21 -8.44 7.49 17.45
CA GLU A 21 -8.80 8.51 18.45
C GLU A 21 -7.57 9.26 18.99
N ARG A 22 -6.50 8.53 19.33
CA ARG A 22 -5.23 9.14 19.82
C ARG A 22 -4.54 10.01 18.78
N LEU A 23 -4.66 9.67 17.50
CA LEU A 23 -4.11 10.47 16.41
C LEU A 23 -5.03 11.63 16.00
N GLY A 24 -6.33 11.55 16.28
CA GLY A 24 -7.29 12.62 16.03
C GLY A 24 -7.17 13.21 14.63
N ASP A 25 -6.91 14.52 14.55
CA ASP A 25 -6.72 15.25 13.29
C ASP A 25 -5.27 15.17 12.75
N ASP A 26 -4.34 14.62 13.53
CA ASP A 26 -2.97 14.40 13.06
C ASP A 26 -2.89 13.30 11.99
N ALA A 27 -3.91 12.45 11.84
CA ALA A 27 -3.96 11.47 10.76
C ALA A 27 -5.38 11.38 10.18
N ASP A 28 -5.44 11.40 8.86
CA ASP A 28 -6.69 11.28 8.10
C ASP A 28 -6.73 10.03 7.21
N PHE A 29 -5.59 9.38 6.95
CA PHE A 29 -5.50 8.27 6.02
C PHE A 29 -4.94 7.01 6.67
N TYR A 30 -5.73 5.93 6.67
CA TYR A 30 -5.41 4.67 7.35
C TYR A 30 -5.49 3.48 6.41
N LYS A 31 -4.59 2.50 6.60
CA LYS A 31 -4.65 1.20 5.95
C LYS A 31 -5.30 0.17 6.86
N VAL A 32 -6.38 -0.44 6.40
CA VAL A 32 -6.98 -1.63 7.02
C VAL A 32 -6.49 -2.85 6.25
N GLY A 33 -5.69 -3.68 6.91
CA GLY A 33 -5.09 -4.87 6.33
C GLY A 33 -5.96 -6.11 6.50
N LEU A 34 -5.49 -7.21 5.92
CA LEU A 34 -6.23 -8.48 5.83
C LEU A 34 -6.63 -9.03 7.21
N GLU A 35 -5.71 -9.02 8.20
CA GLU A 35 -6.00 -9.53 9.55
C GLU A 35 -7.13 -8.74 10.22
N LEU A 36 -6.98 -7.41 10.29
CA LEU A 36 -7.95 -6.55 10.94
C LEU A 36 -9.31 -6.62 10.23
N TYR A 37 -9.34 -6.63 8.91
CA TYR A 37 -10.58 -6.76 8.15
C TYR A 37 -11.25 -8.12 8.36
N THR A 38 -10.50 -9.20 8.40
CA THR A 38 -11.05 -10.55 8.66
C THR A 38 -11.68 -10.65 10.04
N ARG A 39 -11.13 -9.96 11.05
CA ARG A 39 -11.66 -9.95 12.42
C ARG A 39 -12.84 -8.99 12.61
N ALA A 40 -12.75 -7.79 12.07
CA ALA A 40 -13.70 -6.70 12.31
C ALA A 40 -14.76 -6.54 11.21
N GLY A 41 -14.49 -7.09 10.03
CA GLY A 41 -15.40 -7.01 8.89
C GLY A 41 -15.58 -5.58 8.36
N PRO A 42 -16.58 -5.37 7.50
CA PRO A 42 -16.87 -4.08 6.89
C PRO A 42 -17.40 -3.02 7.87
N SER A 43 -17.84 -3.42 9.06
CA SER A 43 -18.37 -2.48 10.08
C SER A 43 -17.32 -1.45 10.52
N LEU A 44 -16.09 -1.90 10.78
CA LEU A 44 -14.98 -1.01 11.12
C LEU A 44 -14.68 -0.02 9.97
N VAL A 45 -14.70 -0.48 8.73
CA VAL A 45 -14.45 0.40 7.57
C VAL A 45 -15.52 1.47 7.48
N ARG A 46 -16.82 1.11 7.63
CA ARG A 46 -17.92 2.08 7.65
C ARG A 46 -17.83 3.08 8.81
N GLU A 47 -17.40 2.62 9.97
CA GLU A 47 -17.17 3.49 11.13
C GLU A 47 -16.11 4.55 10.80
N LEU A 48 -14.96 4.13 10.27
CA LEU A 48 -13.86 5.04 9.94
C LEU A 48 -14.20 5.99 8.78
N THR A 49 -14.86 5.51 7.72
CA THR A 49 -15.31 6.37 6.61
C THR A 49 -16.40 7.36 7.08
N GLY A 50 -17.29 6.94 7.98
CA GLY A 50 -18.28 7.79 8.63
C GLY A 50 -17.64 8.93 9.48
N GLN A 51 -16.47 8.69 10.04
CA GLN A 51 -15.62 9.70 10.71
C GLN A 51 -14.79 10.55 9.71
N ARG A 52 -15.08 10.47 8.40
CA ARG A 52 -14.35 11.14 7.32
C ARG A 52 -12.87 10.77 7.22
N LYS A 53 -12.48 9.59 7.72
CA LYS A 53 -11.14 9.08 7.53
C LYS A 53 -11.05 8.43 6.16
N ARG A 54 -9.97 8.72 5.44
CA ARG A 54 -9.63 8.08 4.16
C ARG A 54 -9.13 6.67 4.43
N ILE A 55 -9.59 5.69 3.67
CA ILE A 55 -9.24 4.28 3.90
C ILE A 55 -8.55 3.66 2.69
N PHE A 56 -7.42 3.04 2.95
CA PHE A 56 -6.75 2.11 2.08
C PHE A 56 -7.07 0.68 2.54
N LEU A 57 -7.92 -0.03 1.80
CA LEU A 57 -8.28 -1.41 2.10
C LEU A 57 -7.29 -2.36 1.42
N ASP A 58 -6.40 -2.97 2.22
CA ASP A 58 -5.28 -3.77 1.74
C ASP A 58 -5.58 -5.28 1.86
N LEU A 59 -6.46 -5.79 0.97
CA LEU A 59 -6.94 -7.18 0.96
C LEU A 59 -6.23 -8.07 -0.07
N LYS A 60 -5.50 -7.48 -1.01
CA LYS A 60 -4.76 -8.17 -2.07
C LYS A 60 -5.64 -9.18 -2.83
N LEU A 61 -6.81 -8.69 -3.33
CA LEU A 61 -7.77 -9.53 -4.03
C LEU A 61 -7.12 -10.31 -5.17
N HIS A 62 -7.34 -11.61 -5.18
CA HIS A 62 -6.78 -12.52 -6.18
C HIS A 62 -7.73 -13.71 -6.36
N ASP A 63 -8.59 -13.65 -7.36
CA ASP A 63 -9.60 -14.65 -7.63
C ASP A 63 -10.02 -14.57 -9.11
N ILE A 64 -10.95 -15.41 -9.54
CA ILE A 64 -11.52 -15.30 -10.89
C ILE A 64 -12.20 -13.94 -11.09
N PRO A 65 -12.26 -13.44 -12.34
CA PRO A 65 -12.71 -12.07 -12.64
C PRO A 65 -14.04 -11.67 -11.99
N ASN A 66 -15.07 -12.53 -12.09
CA ASN A 66 -16.40 -12.21 -11.56
C ASN A 66 -16.42 -12.05 -10.02
N THR A 67 -15.65 -12.84 -9.29
CA THR A 67 -15.52 -12.73 -7.83
C THR A 67 -14.85 -11.41 -7.46
N VAL A 68 -13.77 -11.04 -8.18
CA VAL A 68 -13.06 -9.79 -7.94
C VAL A 68 -13.94 -8.58 -8.23
N VAL A 69 -14.74 -8.59 -9.29
CA VAL A 69 -15.74 -7.54 -9.59
C VAL A 69 -16.69 -7.32 -8.42
N GLY A 70 -17.24 -8.41 -7.85
CA GLY A 70 -18.13 -8.32 -6.68
C GLY A 70 -17.44 -7.70 -5.47
N ALA A 71 -16.20 -8.12 -5.19
CA ALA A 71 -15.40 -7.59 -4.08
C ALA A 71 -15.02 -6.11 -4.27
N VAL A 72 -14.66 -5.69 -5.49
CA VAL A 72 -14.35 -4.29 -5.82
C VAL A 72 -15.57 -3.40 -5.65
N ARG A 73 -16.76 -3.82 -6.13
CA ARG A 73 -18.01 -3.07 -5.93
C ARG A 73 -18.34 -2.93 -4.45
N ALA A 74 -18.23 -4.02 -3.68
CA ALA A 74 -18.47 -3.98 -2.24
C ALA A 74 -17.50 -3.01 -1.53
N ALA A 75 -16.23 -3.00 -1.90
CA ALA A 75 -15.24 -2.06 -1.35
C ALA A 75 -15.55 -0.61 -1.73
N ARG A 76 -15.95 -0.35 -2.99
CA ARG A 76 -16.39 0.98 -3.43
C ARG A 76 -17.58 1.47 -2.62
N ASP A 77 -18.57 0.63 -2.39
CA ASP A 77 -19.78 0.97 -1.62
C ASP A 77 -19.49 1.22 -0.12
N LEU A 78 -18.32 0.78 0.37
CA LEU A 78 -17.80 1.17 1.69
C LEU A 78 -17.15 2.56 1.72
N GLY A 79 -16.98 3.22 0.57
CA GLY A 79 -16.38 4.54 0.47
C GLY A 79 -14.86 4.54 0.69
N VAL A 80 -14.16 3.43 0.44
CA VAL A 80 -12.70 3.39 0.56
C VAL A 80 -12.03 4.07 -0.63
N GLU A 81 -10.88 4.69 -0.42
CA GLU A 81 -10.17 5.42 -1.48
C GLU A 81 -9.22 4.52 -2.29
N LEU A 82 -8.54 3.58 -1.63
CA LEU A 82 -7.59 2.66 -2.25
C LEU A 82 -7.96 1.21 -1.91
N LEU A 83 -7.77 0.30 -2.88
CA LEU A 83 -7.95 -1.15 -2.71
C LEU A 83 -6.84 -1.90 -3.46
N THR A 84 -6.28 -2.94 -2.86
CA THR A 84 -5.28 -3.78 -3.53
C THR A 84 -5.88 -4.96 -4.26
N VAL A 85 -5.35 -5.22 -5.47
CA VAL A 85 -5.55 -6.44 -6.27
C VAL A 85 -4.19 -7.01 -6.65
N HIS A 86 -4.05 -8.33 -6.82
CA HIS A 86 -2.80 -8.92 -7.30
C HIS A 86 -2.66 -8.79 -8.82
N THR A 87 -1.49 -8.35 -9.30
CA THR A 87 -1.19 -8.28 -10.74
C THR A 87 -1.03 -9.67 -11.37
N SER A 88 -0.65 -10.66 -10.56
CA SER A 88 -0.57 -12.08 -10.97
C SER A 88 -1.93 -12.71 -11.28
N GLY A 89 -3.04 -12.08 -10.95
CA GLY A 89 -4.38 -12.47 -11.38
C GLY A 89 -4.62 -12.30 -12.89
N GLY A 90 -3.69 -11.65 -13.59
CA GLY A 90 -3.71 -11.51 -15.03
C GLY A 90 -4.53 -10.32 -15.54
N ARG A 91 -4.37 -10.04 -16.85
CA ARG A 91 -4.98 -8.89 -17.52
C ARG A 91 -6.50 -8.87 -17.36
N ALA A 92 -7.16 -9.97 -17.70
CA ALA A 92 -8.63 -10.03 -17.67
C ALA A 92 -9.23 -9.72 -16.28
N MET A 93 -8.61 -10.22 -15.19
CA MET A 93 -9.05 -9.90 -13.84
C MET A 93 -8.86 -8.41 -13.51
N MET A 94 -7.73 -7.83 -13.89
CA MET A 94 -7.43 -6.43 -13.61
C MET A 94 -8.31 -5.46 -14.42
N GLU A 95 -8.58 -5.75 -15.70
CA GLU A 95 -9.43 -4.92 -16.54
C GLU A 95 -10.86 -4.83 -15.99
N VAL A 96 -11.49 -5.96 -15.68
CA VAL A 96 -12.84 -5.94 -15.12
C VAL A 96 -12.89 -5.36 -13.70
N ALA A 97 -11.81 -5.50 -12.93
CA ALA A 97 -11.68 -4.84 -11.63
C ALA A 97 -11.62 -3.31 -11.78
N ALA A 98 -10.84 -2.81 -12.74
CA ALA A 98 -10.73 -1.38 -13.04
C ALA A 98 -12.08 -0.79 -13.50
N GLU A 99 -12.81 -1.50 -14.37
CA GLU A 99 -14.17 -1.12 -14.76
C GLU A 99 -15.13 -1.08 -13.56
N ALA A 100 -15.08 -2.09 -12.68
CA ALA A 100 -15.93 -2.16 -11.49
C ALA A 100 -15.66 -1.04 -10.47
N ALA A 101 -14.43 -0.53 -10.43
CA ALA A 101 -14.02 0.60 -9.60
C ALA A 101 -14.64 1.94 -10.07
N ALA A 102 -15.07 2.03 -11.32
CA ALA A 102 -15.82 3.13 -11.92
C ALA A 102 -15.18 4.54 -11.76
N GLY A 103 -13.86 4.62 -11.57
CA GLY A 103 -13.13 5.87 -11.31
C GLY A 103 -13.31 6.46 -9.90
N GLU A 104 -14.19 5.88 -9.07
CA GLU A 104 -14.44 6.32 -7.69
C GLU A 104 -13.46 5.70 -6.70
N LEU A 105 -13.04 4.45 -6.94
CA LEU A 105 -12.09 3.70 -6.15
C LEU A 105 -10.78 3.50 -6.93
N LYS A 106 -9.64 3.86 -6.37
CA LYS A 106 -8.34 3.64 -7.00
C LYS A 106 -7.81 2.26 -6.66
N LEU A 107 -7.64 1.41 -7.68
CA LEU A 107 -7.03 0.11 -7.50
C LEU A 107 -5.51 0.19 -7.51
N LEU A 108 -4.88 -0.55 -6.61
CA LEU A 108 -3.43 -0.70 -6.53
C LEU A 108 -3.04 -2.14 -6.85
N GLY A 109 -2.23 -2.32 -7.90
CA GLY A 109 -1.68 -3.63 -8.25
C GLY A 109 -0.55 -4.04 -7.30
N VAL A 110 -0.71 -5.14 -6.59
CA VAL A 110 0.39 -5.77 -5.85
C VAL A 110 1.26 -6.52 -6.85
N THR A 111 2.49 -6.07 -7.01
CA THR A 111 3.44 -6.68 -7.97
C THR A 111 4.04 -7.96 -7.40
N LEU A 112 5.03 -7.83 -6.53
CA LEU A 112 5.63 -8.92 -5.78
C LEU A 112 5.55 -8.61 -4.29
N LEU A 113 5.24 -9.61 -3.48
CA LEU A 113 5.28 -9.46 -2.04
C LEU A 113 6.72 -9.16 -1.60
N THR A 114 6.87 -8.16 -0.73
CA THR A 114 8.20 -7.69 -0.28
C THR A 114 8.96 -8.70 0.58
N SER A 115 8.29 -9.77 1.02
CA SER A 115 8.88 -10.90 1.74
C SER A 115 9.51 -11.96 0.85
N LEU A 116 9.17 -12.00 -0.46
CA LEU A 116 9.66 -13.03 -1.37
C LEU A 116 11.06 -12.73 -1.90
N SER A 117 11.90 -13.74 -1.92
CA SER A 117 13.20 -13.75 -2.61
C SER A 117 13.02 -14.13 -4.08
N PRO A 118 14.04 -13.94 -4.94
CA PRO A 118 14.02 -14.42 -6.32
C PRO A 118 13.74 -15.93 -6.41
N SER A 119 14.37 -16.74 -5.57
CA SER A 119 14.18 -18.20 -5.55
C SER A 119 12.76 -18.62 -5.18
N ASP A 120 12.10 -17.90 -4.27
CA ASP A 120 10.70 -18.19 -3.93
C ASP A 120 9.78 -17.95 -5.14
N ILE A 121 10.04 -16.87 -5.88
CA ILE A 121 9.25 -16.52 -7.07
C ILE A 121 9.50 -17.54 -8.20
N GLU A 122 10.75 -17.90 -8.44
CA GLU A 122 11.12 -18.91 -9.44
C GLU A 122 10.49 -20.28 -9.13
N ALA A 123 10.47 -20.67 -7.85
CA ALA A 123 9.82 -21.91 -7.41
C ALA A 123 8.30 -21.90 -7.67
N VAL A 124 7.62 -20.76 -7.40
CA VAL A 124 6.17 -20.62 -7.61
C VAL A 124 5.82 -20.57 -9.10
N TRP A 125 6.61 -19.88 -9.92
CA TRP A 125 6.28 -19.65 -11.34
C TRP A 125 6.90 -20.65 -12.30
N GLY A 126 7.79 -21.53 -11.81
CA GLY A 126 8.45 -22.56 -12.62
C GLY A 126 9.35 -21.98 -13.71
N ARG A 127 9.85 -20.76 -13.55
CA ARG A 127 10.75 -20.10 -14.49
C ARG A 127 11.76 -19.19 -13.79
N SER A 128 12.91 -19.02 -14.39
CA SER A 128 13.88 -18.02 -13.91
C SER A 128 13.39 -16.60 -14.15
N ILE A 129 13.74 -15.71 -13.22
CA ILE A 129 13.56 -14.27 -13.32
C ILE A 129 14.93 -13.59 -13.40
N GLY A 130 15.10 -12.62 -14.30
CA GLY A 130 16.36 -11.90 -14.46
C GLY A 130 16.69 -11.07 -13.22
N SER A 131 15.72 -10.31 -12.72
CA SER A 131 15.81 -9.59 -11.45
C SER A 131 14.41 -9.25 -10.91
N LEU A 132 14.30 -9.12 -9.58
CA LEU A 132 13.06 -8.64 -8.92
C LEU A 132 12.60 -7.30 -9.50
N ARG A 133 13.55 -6.41 -9.77
CA ARG A 133 13.26 -5.08 -10.32
C ARG A 133 12.61 -5.14 -11.69
N GLU A 134 13.15 -5.96 -12.59
CA GLU A 134 12.60 -6.13 -13.94
C GLU A 134 11.21 -6.76 -13.88
N GLU A 135 11.02 -7.75 -13.03
CA GLU A 135 9.74 -8.41 -12.85
C GLU A 135 8.69 -7.46 -12.26
N VAL A 136 9.05 -6.65 -11.28
CA VAL A 136 8.16 -5.60 -10.74
C VAL A 136 7.78 -4.59 -11.84
N VAL A 137 8.73 -4.15 -12.66
CA VAL A 137 8.44 -3.22 -13.77
C VAL A 137 7.53 -3.87 -14.81
N ARG A 138 7.72 -5.15 -15.13
CA ARG A 138 6.85 -5.91 -16.05
C ARG A 138 5.41 -5.99 -15.51
N LEU A 139 5.24 -6.34 -14.24
CA LEU A 139 3.93 -6.43 -13.58
C LEU A 139 3.26 -5.06 -13.43
N ALA A 140 4.04 -4.02 -13.13
CA ALA A 140 3.54 -2.64 -13.08
C ALA A 140 3.09 -2.14 -14.45
N THR A 141 3.80 -2.53 -15.52
CA THR A 141 3.39 -2.21 -16.90
C THR A 141 2.06 -2.88 -17.22
N LEU A 142 1.93 -4.18 -16.93
CA LEU A 142 0.68 -4.91 -17.12
C LEU A 142 -0.48 -4.28 -16.34
N ALA A 143 -0.26 -3.88 -15.09
CA ALA A 143 -1.25 -3.20 -14.26
C ALA A 143 -1.71 -1.87 -14.91
N LYS A 144 -0.76 -1.02 -15.33
CA LYS A 144 -1.07 0.25 -16.02
C LYS A 144 -1.89 0.03 -17.29
N GLU A 145 -1.48 -0.93 -18.13
CA GLU A 145 -2.18 -1.27 -19.38
C GLU A 145 -3.59 -1.84 -19.14
N SER A 146 -3.84 -2.43 -17.96
CA SER A 146 -5.15 -2.94 -17.53
C SER A 146 -6.01 -1.90 -16.81
N GLY A 147 -5.63 -0.62 -16.80
CA GLY A 147 -6.39 0.46 -16.17
C GLY A 147 -6.26 0.56 -14.64
N ILE A 148 -5.29 -0.14 -14.05
CA ILE A 148 -5.02 -0.04 -12.60
C ILE A 148 -4.35 1.30 -12.28
N ALA A 149 -4.86 2.02 -11.29
CA ALA A 149 -4.47 3.40 -10.98
C ALA A 149 -3.08 3.53 -10.33
N GLY A 150 -2.59 2.47 -9.71
CA GLY A 150 -1.29 2.51 -9.02
C GLY A 150 -0.77 1.12 -8.69
N ILE A 151 0.37 1.08 -8.03
CA ILE A 151 1.00 -0.18 -7.58
C ILE A 151 1.48 -0.07 -6.14
N VAL A 152 1.63 -1.23 -5.50
CA VAL A 152 2.43 -1.39 -4.29
C VAL A 152 3.80 -1.91 -4.69
N ALA A 153 4.85 -1.15 -4.36
CA ALA A 153 6.24 -1.49 -4.65
C ALA A 153 7.16 -1.04 -3.52
N SER A 154 8.27 -1.77 -3.31
CA SER A 154 9.29 -1.37 -2.34
C SER A 154 10.03 -0.10 -2.82
N PRO A 155 10.70 0.65 -1.92
CA PRO A 155 11.47 1.82 -2.31
C PRO A 155 12.56 1.51 -3.34
N GLN A 156 13.07 0.27 -3.34
CA GLN A 156 14.13 -0.17 -4.25
C GLN A 156 13.65 -0.30 -5.70
N GLU A 157 12.39 -0.70 -5.91
CA GLU A 157 11.79 -0.82 -7.24
C GLU A 157 11.07 0.45 -7.70
N ALA A 158 10.58 1.27 -6.78
CA ALA A 158 9.82 2.49 -7.08
C ALA A 158 10.51 3.40 -8.12
N GLN A 159 11.83 3.59 -8.00
CA GLN A 159 12.59 4.39 -8.95
C GLN A 159 12.62 3.80 -10.37
N ALA A 160 12.70 2.49 -10.51
CA ALA A 160 12.69 1.81 -11.81
C ALA A 160 11.31 1.92 -12.47
N VAL A 161 10.25 1.75 -11.67
CA VAL A 161 8.86 1.96 -12.11
C VAL A 161 8.67 3.40 -12.60
N ARG A 162 9.12 4.40 -11.82
CA ARG A 162 9.05 5.82 -12.22
C ARG A 162 9.76 6.11 -13.53
N ARG A 163 10.97 5.57 -13.70
CA ARG A 163 11.73 5.75 -14.95
C ARG A 163 11.03 5.15 -16.16
N ARG A 164 10.36 4.01 -15.99
CA ARG A 164 9.73 3.28 -17.09
C ARG A 164 8.32 3.76 -17.41
N LEU A 165 7.52 4.07 -16.38
CA LEU A 165 6.07 4.30 -16.52
C LEU A 165 5.62 5.74 -16.24
N GLY A 166 6.56 6.60 -15.82
CA GLY A 166 6.26 8.02 -15.55
C GLY A 166 5.57 8.24 -14.21
N LYS A 167 4.87 9.38 -14.09
CA LYS A 167 4.23 9.82 -12.83
C LYS A 167 2.72 9.54 -12.77
N GLU A 168 2.12 9.09 -13.85
CA GLU A 168 0.67 8.84 -13.91
C GLU A 168 0.23 7.65 -13.05
N LEU A 169 1.09 6.64 -12.92
CA LEU A 169 0.85 5.48 -12.07
C LEU A 169 1.20 5.80 -10.62
N LEU A 170 0.27 5.72 -9.69
CA LEU A 170 0.54 5.89 -8.26
C LEU A 170 1.50 4.83 -7.75
N VAL A 171 2.43 5.22 -6.88
CA VAL A 171 3.35 4.29 -6.19
C VAL A 171 3.13 4.41 -4.69
N VAL A 172 2.60 3.35 -4.10
CA VAL A 172 2.41 3.20 -2.65
C VAL A 172 3.51 2.30 -2.10
N THR A 173 4.26 2.79 -1.12
CA THR A 173 5.47 2.13 -0.64
C THR A 173 5.34 1.75 0.83
N PRO A 174 5.30 0.45 1.16
CA PRO A 174 5.41 -0.06 2.52
C PRO A 174 6.88 -0.17 2.96
N GLY A 175 7.11 -0.68 4.17
CA GLY A 175 8.47 -0.94 4.67
C GLY A 175 9.24 0.30 5.09
N ILE A 176 8.53 1.35 5.49
CA ILE A 176 9.14 2.61 5.91
C ILE A 176 9.54 2.54 7.37
N ARG A 177 10.77 2.97 7.65
CA ARG A 177 11.35 3.03 9.01
C ARG A 177 12.00 4.37 9.27
N LEU A 178 11.90 4.86 10.50
CA LEU A 178 12.71 6.00 10.94
C LEU A 178 14.18 5.56 11.09
N PRO A 179 15.14 6.48 10.95
CA PRO A 179 16.54 6.16 11.18
C PRO A 179 16.76 5.51 12.56
N GLY A 180 17.48 4.38 12.58
CA GLY A 180 17.75 3.60 13.80
C GLY A 180 16.62 2.65 14.24
N GLY A 181 15.51 2.56 13.49
CA GLY A 181 14.41 1.63 13.81
C GLY A 181 14.70 0.19 13.35
N GLU A 182 14.08 -0.78 14.03
CA GLU A 182 14.20 -2.22 13.71
C GLU A 182 13.57 -2.58 12.35
N THR A 183 14.19 -3.56 11.67
CA THR A 183 13.74 -3.99 10.32
C THR A 183 12.54 -4.95 10.35
N HIS A 184 12.39 -5.72 11.43
CA HIS A 184 11.33 -6.74 11.60
C HIS A 184 11.18 -7.67 10.37
N ASP A 185 9.94 -7.96 9.96
CA ASP A 185 9.58 -8.92 8.91
C ASP A 185 9.76 -8.41 7.48
N GLN A 186 10.24 -7.17 7.29
CA GLN A 186 10.41 -6.58 5.96
C GLN A 186 11.87 -6.63 5.52
N ALA A 187 12.15 -7.43 4.49
CA ALA A 187 13.49 -7.56 3.92
C ALA A 187 13.96 -6.30 3.19
N ARG A 188 13.04 -5.42 2.76
CA ARG A 188 13.30 -4.25 1.92
C ARG A 188 12.75 -3.00 2.58
N VAL A 189 13.56 -2.36 3.44
CA VAL A 189 13.19 -1.16 4.21
C VAL A 189 13.90 0.09 3.69
N ALA A 190 13.30 1.26 3.91
CA ALA A 190 13.91 2.56 3.65
C ALA A 190 13.40 3.63 4.60
N THR A 191 14.13 4.73 4.70
CA THR A 191 13.63 5.92 5.40
C THR A 191 12.57 6.64 4.58
N PRO A 192 11.70 7.47 5.20
CA PRO A 192 10.70 8.25 4.48
C PRO A 192 11.34 9.10 3.34
N ALA A 193 12.43 9.78 3.63
CA ALA A 193 13.15 10.59 2.64
C ALA A 193 13.70 9.77 1.47
N GLN A 194 14.19 8.54 1.71
CA GLN A 194 14.64 7.64 0.64
C GLN A 194 13.49 7.21 -0.25
N ALA A 195 12.35 6.82 0.33
CA ALA A 195 11.18 6.40 -0.43
C ALA A 195 10.60 7.52 -1.30
N VAL A 196 10.54 8.75 -0.78
CA VAL A 196 10.12 9.93 -1.57
C VAL A 196 11.09 10.21 -2.72
N ARG A 197 12.41 10.16 -2.47
CA ARG A 197 13.41 10.30 -3.54
C ARG A 197 13.30 9.20 -4.60
N ALA A 198 12.90 8.00 -4.20
CA ALA A 198 12.64 6.90 -5.13
C ALA A 198 11.34 7.08 -5.93
N GLY A 199 10.50 8.06 -5.56
CA GLY A 199 9.29 8.42 -6.30
C GLY A 199 7.99 7.86 -5.73
N ALA A 200 7.95 7.49 -4.44
CA ALA A 200 6.71 7.13 -3.77
C ALA A 200 5.75 8.32 -3.68
N ASP A 201 4.46 8.10 -3.98
CA ASP A 201 3.38 9.07 -3.78
C ASP A 201 2.77 8.93 -2.37
N TYR A 202 2.73 7.70 -1.85
CA TYR A 202 2.27 7.40 -0.51
C TYR A 202 3.24 6.48 0.22
N LEU A 203 3.42 6.73 1.50
CA LEU A 203 4.22 5.94 2.42
C LEU A 203 3.30 5.24 3.42
N VAL A 204 3.37 3.91 3.49
CA VAL A 204 2.63 3.14 4.50
C VAL A 204 3.51 2.95 5.73
N ILE A 205 3.09 3.54 6.84
CA ILE A 205 3.82 3.54 8.11
C ILE A 205 3.05 2.70 9.13
N GLY A 206 3.66 1.63 9.61
CA GLY A 206 3.10 0.77 10.66
C GLY A 206 3.76 1.05 12.02
N ARG A 207 4.47 0.06 12.55
CA ARG A 207 5.04 0.02 13.91
C ARG A 207 5.89 1.25 14.31
N ALA A 208 6.50 1.94 13.35
CA ALA A 208 7.21 3.19 13.61
C ALA A 208 6.31 4.30 14.23
N VAL A 209 4.99 4.23 13.99
CA VAL A 209 3.98 5.11 14.59
C VAL A 209 3.11 4.32 15.57
N THR A 210 2.57 3.18 15.15
CA THR A 210 1.56 2.44 15.93
C THR A 210 2.13 1.80 17.22
N GLY A 211 3.43 1.48 17.23
CA GLY A 211 4.15 0.95 18.39
C GLY A 211 4.85 2.00 19.25
N ALA A 212 4.77 3.28 18.88
CA ALA A 212 5.41 4.34 19.66
C ALA A 212 4.64 4.65 20.94
N PRO A 213 5.31 4.99 22.04
CA PRO A 213 4.65 5.47 23.26
C PRO A 213 3.75 6.69 23.01
N ASP A 214 4.20 7.59 22.12
CA ASP A 214 3.45 8.72 21.62
C ASP A 214 3.35 8.64 20.07
N PRO A 215 2.23 8.09 19.52
CA PRO A 215 2.04 7.97 18.09
C PRO A 215 1.94 9.30 17.34
N ALA A 216 1.39 10.34 17.96
CA ALA A 216 1.25 11.66 17.34
C ALA A 216 2.64 12.29 17.14
N ALA A 217 3.48 12.29 18.18
CA ALA A 217 4.85 12.76 18.08
C ALA A 217 5.70 11.92 17.08
N ALA A 218 5.45 10.60 17.00
CA ALA A 218 6.13 9.74 16.05
C ALA A 218 5.70 10.06 14.59
N LEU A 219 4.40 10.29 14.34
CA LEU A 219 3.87 10.68 13.05
C LEU A 219 4.42 12.04 12.60
N GLU A 220 4.50 13.00 13.51
CA GLU A 220 5.10 14.31 13.25
C GLU A 220 6.59 14.20 12.86
N LYS A 221 7.37 13.33 13.51
CA LYS A 221 8.76 13.04 13.11
C LYS A 221 8.83 12.48 11.68
N VAL A 222 7.90 11.60 11.31
CA VAL A 222 7.79 11.10 9.94
C VAL A 222 7.57 12.27 8.97
N ARG A 223 6.58 13.12 9.22
CA ARG A 223 6.26 14.28 8.36
C ARG A 223 7.45 15.22 8.20
N ARG A 224 8.09 15.62 9.27
CA ARG A 224 9.31 16.46 9.24
C ARG A 224 10.42 15.83 8.39
N SER A 225 10.56 14.51 8.42
CA SER A 225 11.56 13.81 7.58
C SER A 225 11.25 13.86 6.08
N LEU A 226 9.98 14.15 5.71
CA LEU A 226 9.58 14.37 4.31
C LEU A 226 9.86 15.80 3.84
N GLU A 227 9.88 16.77 4.76
CA GLU A 227 10.09 18.19 4.49
C GLU A 227 11.59 18.57 4.44
N SER A 228 12.46 17.73 5.02
CA SER A 228 13.91 18.01 5.06
C SER A 228 14.48 18.20 3.66
N PRO A 229 15.22 19.31 3.40
CA PRO A 229 15.75 19.63 2.08
C PRO A 229 16.64 18.50 1.58
N ARG A 230 16.61 18.32 0.26
CA ARG A 230 17.56 17.45 -0.47
C ARG A 230 18.95 17.63 0.12
N ALA A 231 19.48 16.61 0.79
CA ALA A 231 20.90 16.60 1.10
C ALA A 231 21.63 16.87 -0.22
N LYS A 232 22.36 17.98 -0.29
CA LYS A 232 23.25 18.30 -1.41
C LYS A 232 24.24 17.14 -1.49
N GLY A 233 24.12 16.29 -2.48
CA GLY A 233 25.16 15.39 -2.92
C GLY A 233 25.84 15.99 -4.12
#